data_6a60c68f5367779c0439bbde8bfa6b22
#
_entry.id   6a60c68f5367779c0439bbde8bfa6b22
#
_cell.length_a   1.000
_cell.length_b   1.000
_cell.length_c   1.000
_cell.angle_alpha   90.00
_cell.angle_beta   90.00
_cell.angle_gamma   90.00
#
_symmetry.space_group_name_H-M   'P 1'
#
loop_
_entity.id
_entity.type
_entity.pdbx_description
1 polymer ?
#
loop_
_entity_poly.entity_id
_entity_poly.type
_entity_poly.pdbx_seq_one_letter_code
_entity_poly.pdbx_strand_id
1 'polypeptide(L)'
;MFNLIFNSDINLEIRAKIKRYFEKYKPFFKRYFPEMNNVDIYFAHEKKPSIIGKENELLMGVGYLVDNCAEIQIYDDNFTEADFVWLIFHELNHVYRGFYERDLWLMANIIPEGLALGFEKQIRKEINIQWKDRSLYFNKNEKAMILKRLTEAIDICENKKDYDYNAWLYNFNGENPDFPYNLGYQIGDFLVSEYCKFHKIKPIEAVRIPTMEFIKFAKKEILKCEK
;
A
#
# COMPACT_ATOMS: atom_id res chain seq x y z
N MET A 1 -5.88 -8.43 -19.36
CA MET A 1 -6.76 -9.48 -18.77
C MET A 1 -6.21 -9.81 -17.40
N PHE A 2 -7.04 -10.16 -16.40
CA PHE A 2 -6.59 -10.64 -15.10
C PHE A 2 -6.76 -12.15 -15.03
N ASN A 3 -5.72 -12.84 -14.60
CA ASN A 3 -5.72 -14.29 -14.44
C ASN A 3 -5.71 -14.63 -12.95
N LEU A 4 -6.72 -15.34 -12.47
CA LEU A 4 -6.77 -15.80 -11.08
C LEU A 4 -6.15 -17.21 -11.01
N ILE A 5 -5.06 -17.33 -10.30
CA ILE A 5 -4.28 -18.56 -10.14
C ILE A 5 -4.42 -19.02 -8.70
N PHE A 6 -4.90 -20.24 -8.50
CA PHE A 6 -5.15 -20.78 -7.17
C PHE A 6 -4.19 -21.93 -6.86
N ASN A 7 -3.54 -21.86 -5.73
CA ASN A 7 -2.80 -23.01 -5.21
C ASN A 7 -3.75 -24.19 -4.94
N SER A 8 -3.22 -25.40 -4.96
CA SER A 8 -4.00 -26.64 -4.84
C SER A 8 -4.72 -26.79 -3.48
N ASP A 9 -4.20 -26.17 -2.44
CA ASP A 9 -4.74 -26.16 -1.07
C ASP A 9 -6.00 -25.31 -0.90
N ILE A 10 -6.30 -24.41 -1.83
CA ILE A 10 -7.52 -23.60 -1.78
C ILE A 10 -8.71 -24.44 -2.28
N ASN A 11 -9.69 -24.66 -1.41
CA ASN A 11 -10.87 -25.43 -1.73
C ASN A 11 -11.80 -24.74 -2.74
N LEU A 12 -12.75 -25.50 -3.31
CA LEU A 12 -13.65 -25.02 -4.36
C LEU A 12 -14.58 -23.89 -3.89
N GLU A 13 -14.99 -23.90 -2.64
CA GLU A 13 -15.89 -22.89 -2.08
C GLU A 13 -15.17 -21.52 -1.99
N ILE A 14 -13.94 -21.50 -1.50
CA ILE A 14 -13.13 -20.29 -1.42
C ILE A 14 -12.78 -19.78 -2.83
N ARG A 15 -12.45 -20.66 -3.78
CA ARG A 15 -12.25 -20.27 -5.17
C ARG A 15 -13.50 -19.61 -5.78
N ALA A 16 -14.68 -20.17 -5.50
CA ALA A 16 -15.94 -19.59 -5.96
C ALA A 16 -16.24 -18.24 -5.33
N LYS A 17 -15.97 -18.10 -4.02
CA LYS A 17 -16.10 -16.84 -3.26
C LYS A 17 -15.20 -15.75 -3.85
N ILE A 18 -13.92 -16.03 -4.08
CA ILE A 18 -12.95 -15.11 -4.66
C ILE A 18 -13.38 -14.69 -6.07
N LYS A 19 -13.71 -15.66 -6.94
CA LYS A 19 -14.17 -15.38 -8.30
C LYS A 19 -15.40 -14.48 -8.32
N ARG A 20 -16.38 -14.72 -7.44
CA ARG A 20 -17.59 -13.90 -7.32
C ARG A 20 -17.24 -12.46 -6.95
N TYR A 21 -16.39 -12.26 -5.94
CA TYR A 21 -15.95 -10.92 -5.55
C TYR A 21 -15.17 -10.24 -6.67
N PHE A 22 -14.23 -10.95 -7.28
CA PHE A 22 -13.43 -10.40 -8.36
C PHE A 22 -14.27 -9.93 -9.54
N GLU A 23 -15.20 -10.78 -10.05
CA GLU A 23 -16.07 -10.42 -11.18
C GLU A 23 -16.98 -9.22 -10.84
N LYS A 24 -17.47 -9.11 -9.60
CA LYS A 24 -18.26 -7.96 -9.15
C LYS A 24 -17.49 -6.64 -9.29
N TYR A 25 -16.19 -6.64 -8.98
CA TYR A 25 -15.36 -5.43 -8.99
C TYR A 25 -14.52 -5.25 -10.25
N LYS A 26 -14.52 -6.18 -11.14
CA LYS A 26 -13.81 -6.14 -12.43
C LYS A 26 -14.07 -4.88 -13.27
N PRO A 27 -15.29 -4.30 -13.32
CA PRO A 27 -15.52 -3.01 -13.99
C PRO A 27 -14.69 -1.87 -13.40
N PHE A 28 -14.50 -1.85 -12.08
CA PHE A 28 -13.67 -0.86 -11.41
C PHE A 28 -12.19 -1.09 -11.70
N PHE A 29 -11.69 -2.32 -11.70
CA PHE A 29 -10.32 -2.63 -12.10
C PHE A 29 -10.03 -2.12 -13.51
N LYS A 30 -10.92 -2.36 -14.46
CA LYS A 30 -10.78 -1.87 -15.84
C LYS A 30 -10.80 -0.33 -15.91
N ARG A 31 -11.60 0.31 -15.08
CA ARG A 31 -11.71 1.78 -15.04
C ARG A 31 -10.47 2.43 -14.48
N TYR A 32 -9.91 1.89 -13.38
CA TYR A 32 -8.80 2.51 -12.67
C TYR A 32 -7.44 2.05 -13.17
N PHE A 33 -7.36 0.86 -13.73
CA PHE A 33 -6.15 0.27 -14.26
C PHE A 33 -6.31 -0.09 -15.75
N PRO A 34 -6.67 0.86 -16.63
CA PRO A 34 -7.06 0.56 -18.00
C PRO A 34 -5.95 -0.07 -18.83
N GLU A 35 -4.70 0.19 -18.49
CA GLU A 35 -3.53 -0.30 -19.22
C GLU A 35 -2.97 -1.61 -18.67
N MET A 36 -3.54 -2.11 -17.56
CA MET A 36 -3.10 -3.38 -17.00
C MET A 36 -3.62 -4.54 -17.83
N ASN A 37 -2.69 -5.22 -18.48
CA ASN A 37 -2.97 -6.40 -19.30
C ASN A 37 -2.18 -7.59 -18.78
N ASN A 38 -2.83 -8.77 -18.74
CA ASN A 38 -2.21 -10.03 -18.34
C ASN A 38 -1.56 -9.98 -16.95
N VAL A 39 -2.33 -9.51 -15.98
CA VAL A 39 -1.92 -9.53 -14.57
C VAL A 39 -2.29 -10.88 -13.97
N ASP A 40 -1.31 -11.55 -13.40
CA ASP A 40 -1.50 -12.80 -12.68
C ASP A 40 -1.71 -12.51 -11.20
N ILE A 41 -2.80 -13.03 -10.62
CA ILE A 41 -3.11 -12.88 -9.20
C ILE A 41 -3.12 -14.28 -8.58
N TYR A 42 -2.12 -14.55 -7.78
CA TYR A 42 -1.90 -15.82 -7.11
C TYR A 42 -2.60 -15.82 -5.76
N PHE A 43 -3.27 -16.92 -5.45
CA PHE A 43 -3.92 -17.15 -4.16
C PHE A 43 -3.37 -18.40 -3.52
N ALA A 44 -2.92 -18.29 -2.29
CA ALA A 44 -2.40 -19.41 -1.48
C ALA A 44 -2.92 -19.35 -0.06
N HIS A 45 -3.11 -20.51 0.59
CA HIS A 45 -3.26 -20.58 2.03
C HIS A 45 -1.88 -20.52 2.68
N GLU A 46 -1.76 -19.67 3.69
CA GLU A 46 -0.54 -19.52 4.46
C GLU A 46 -0.82 -19.57 5.96
N LYS A 47 0.14 -20.07 6.71
CA LYS A 47 0.10 -19.95 8.18
C LYS A 47 0.36 -18.50 8.55
N LYS A 48 -0.56 -17.91 9.31
CA LYS A 48 -0.40 -16.55 9.81
C LYS A 48 0.96 -16.43 10.51
N PRO A 49 1.86 -15.56 10.05
CA PRO A 49 3.13 -15.36 10.73
C PRO A 49 2.89 -14.83 12.15
N SER A 50 3.64 -15.36 13.11
CA SER A 50 3.58 -14.90 14.52
C SER A 50 3.98 -13.42 14.69
N ILE A 51 4.63 -12.86 13.69
CA ILE A 51 5.17 -11.49 13.66
C ILE A 51 4.13 -10.46 13.16
N ILE A 52 3.09 -10.89 12.43
CA ILE A 52 2.03 -9.98 12.00
C ILE A 52 1.12 -9.75 13.19
N GLY A 53 1.44 -8.69 13.94
CA GLY A 53 0.88 -8.35 15.25
C GLY A 53 -0.57 -7.89 15.27
N LYS A 54 -1.43 -8.39 14.37
CA LYS A 54 -2.87 -8.15 14.50
C LYS A 54 -3.62 -9.45 14.31
N GLU A 55 -4.21 -9.86 15.41
CA GLU A 55 -5.07 -11.06 15.53
C GLU A 55 -6.24 -11.10 14.52
N ASN A 56 -6.45 -10.03 13.76
CA ASN A 56 -7.62 -9.83 12.92
C ASN A 56 -7.34 -9.70 11.41
N GLU A 57 -6.11 -9.85 10.94
CA GLU A 57 -5.85 -9.87 9.50
C GLU A 57 -6.14 -11.26 8.94
N LEU A 58 -7.14 -11.35 8.08
CA LEU A 58 -7.59 -12.62 7.46
C LEU A 58 -6.93 -12.85 6.10
N LEU A 59 -6.42 -11.79 5.49
CA LEU A 59 -5.72 -11.77 4.21
C LEU A 59 -4.49 -10.87 4.30
N MET A 60 -3.45 -11.21 3.53
CA MET A 60 -2.30 -10.33 3.26
C MET A 60 -1.98 -10.38 1.77
N GLY A 61 -1.40 -9.31 1.23
CA GLY A 61 -1.03 -9.24 -0.16
C GLY A 61 0.38 -8.72 -0.38
N VAL A 62 0.91 -8.98 -1.57
CA VAL A 62 2.14 -8.41 -2.11
C VAL A 62 1.92 -8.12 -3.59
N GLY A 63 1.90 -6.84 -3.96
CA GLY A 63 1.88 -6.42 -5.36
C GLY A 63 3.29 -6.22 -5.88
N TYR A 64 3.69 -6.99 -6.88
CA TYR A 64 5.02 -6.90 -7.47
C TYR A 64 5.08 -5.78 -8.50
N LEU A 65 5.84 -4.75 -8.20
CA LEU A 65 5.94 -3.52 -8.99
C LEU A 65 6.45 -3.72 -10.43
N VAL A 66 7.19 -4.79 -10.68
CA VAL A 66 7.85 -5.03 -11.98
C VAL A 66 7.41 -6.32 -12.69
N ASP A 67 6.78 -7.26 -11.98
CA ASP A 67 6.48 -8.59 -12.51
C ASP A 67 5.05 -8.75 -13.02
N ASN A 68 4.27 -7.67 -13.02
CA ASN A 68 2.87 -7.66 -13.44
C ASN A 68 2.02 -8.75 -12.77
N CYS A 69 2.29 -9.00 -11.49
CA CYS A 69 1.57 -9.96 -10.68
C CYS A 69 1.33 -9.47 -9.24
N ALA A 70 0.36 -10.09 -8.59
CA ALA A 70 0.09 -9.93 -7.17
C ALA A 70 -0.07 -11.29 -6.51
N GLU A 71 0.30 -11.40 -5.25
CA GLU A 71 0.09 -12.57 -4.41
C GLU A 71 -0.84 -12.22 -3.25
N ILE A 72 -1.85 -13.04 -3.02
CA ILE A 72 -2.80 -12.92 -1.93
C ILE A 72 -2.71 -14.16 -1.05
N GLN A 73 -2.29 -13.96 0.18
CA GLN A 73 -2.17 -14.99 1.20
C GLN A 73 -3.45 -15.02 2.04
N ILE A 74 -4.06 -16.19 2.16
CA ILE A 74 -5.30 -16.40 2.91
C ILE A 74 -4.92 -17.06 4.23
N TYR A 75 -5.17 -16.35 5.33
CA TYR A 75 -4.95 -16.86 6.69
C TYR A 75 -6.20 -17.43 7.32
N ASP A 76 -7.37 -16.97 6.89
CA ASP A 76 -8.66 -17.44 7.37
C ASP A 76 -9.72 -17.35 6.27
N ASP A 77 -10.47 -18.42 6.04
CA ASP A 77 -11.53 -18.52 5.04
C ASP A 77 -12.74 -17.61 5.33
N ASN A 78 -12.86 -17.10 6.56
CA ASN A 78 -13.93 -16.18 6.96
C ASN A 78 -13.74 -14.73 6.51
N PHE A 79 -12.71 -14.43 5.69
CA PHE A 79 -12.56 -13.09 5.15
C PHE A 79 -13.83 -12.60 4.45
N THR A 80 -14.12 -11.32 4.61
CA THR A 80 -15.30 -10.68 4.04
C THR A 80 -15.03 -10.14 2.63
N GLU A 81 -16.09 -9.73 1.96
CA GLU A 81 -16.00 -8.99 0.69
C GLU A 81 -15.18 -7.71 0.87
N ALA A 82 -15.36 -7.01 1.99
CA ALA A 82 -14.64 -5.79 2.30
C ALA A 82 -13.13 -6.03 2.47
N ASP A 83 -12.74 -7.11 3.16
CA ASP A 83 -11.32 -7.49 3.31
C ASP A 83 -10.68 -7.78 1.96
N PHE A 84 -11.38 -8.54 1.11
CA PHE A 84 -10.92 -8.88 -0.23
C PHE A 84 -10.76 -7.66 -1.14
N VAL A 85 -11.80 -6.83 -1.20
CA VAL A 85 -11.82 -5.65 -2.08
C VAL A 85 -10.76 -4.66 -1.69
N TRP A 86 -10.64 -4.40 -0.40
CA TRP A 86 -9.62 -3.52 0.10
C TRP A 86 -8.22 -3.98 -0.30
N LEU A 87 -7.88 -5.25 -0.01
CA LEU A 87 -6.56 -5.78 -0.29
C LEU A 87 -6.26 -5.81 -1.79
N ILE A 88 -7.20 -6.29 -2.62
CA ILE A 88 -6.95 -6.42 -4.05
C ILE A 88 -6.71 -5.05 -4.73
N PHE A 89 -7.41 -4.00 -4.32
CA PHE A 89 -7.16 -2.65 -4.85
C PHE A 89 -5.81 -2.08 -4.40
N HIS A 90 -5.39 -2.39 -3.18
CA HIS A 90 -4.07 -2.02 -2.66
C HIS A 90 -2.97 -2.66 -3.51
N GLU A 91 -3.01 -3.99 -3.67
CA GLU A 91 -1.97 -4.73 -4.39
C GLU A 91 -1.97 -4.41 -5.89
N LEU A 92 -3.13 -4.25 -6.50
CA LEU A 92 -3.20 -3.81 -7.90
C LEU A 92 -2.69 -2.38 -8.10
N ASN A 93 -2.75 -1.52 -7.09
CA ASN A 93 -2.12 -0.20 -7.16
C ASN A 93 -0.59 -0.32 -7.28
N HIS A 94 0.03 -1.21 -6.49
CA HIS A 94 1.46 -1.50 -6.62
C HIS A 94 1.81 -2.03 -8.00
N VAL A 95 1.08 -3.03 -8.50
CA VAL A 95 1.29 -3.58 -9.85
C VAL A 95 1.13 -2.49 -10.92
N TYR A 96 0.11 -1.63 -10.80
CA TYR A 96 -0.16 -0.57 -11.77
C TYR A 96 0.92 0.51 -11.78
N ARG A 97 1.62 0.73 -10.67
CA ARG A 97 2.79 1.60 -10.63
C ARG A 97 3.85 1.13 -11.64
N GLY A 98 4.12 -0.17 -11.73
CA GLY A 98 4.88 -0.79 -12.81
C GLY A 98 6.38 -0.51 -12.80
N PHE A 99 6.94 0.11 -11.76
CA PHE A 99 8.36 0.37 -11.63
C PHE A 99 8.80 0.50 -10.18
N TYR A 100 10.06 0.17 -9.91
CA TYR A 100 10.71 0.33 -8.62
C TYR A 100 12.02 1.10 -8.78
N GLU A 101 12.17 2.17 -8.02
CA GLU A 101 13.31 3.08 -8.10
C GLU A 101 14.37 2.69 -7.06
N ARG A 102 15.16 1.65 -7.35
CA ARG A 102 16.14 1.06 -6.41
C ARG A 102 17.08 2.08 -5.77
N ASP A 103 17.46 3.12 -6.52
CA ASP A 103 18.39 4.14 -6.04
C ASP A 103 17.79 5.06 -4.95
N LEU A 104 16.48 5.04 -4.79
CA LEU A 104 15.76 5.85 -3.79
C LEU A 104 15.41 5.06 -2.51
N TRP A 105 15.90 3.81 -2.39
CA TRP A 105 15.89 2.99 -1.18
C TRP A 105 14.59 3.11 -0.36
N LEU A 106 14.70 3.71 0.84
CA LEU A 106 13.59 3.82 1.79
C LEU A 106 12.36 4.54 1.19
N MET A 107 12.55 5.65 0.49
CA MET A 107 11.43 6.39 -0.10
C MET A 107 10.77 5.63 -1.26
N ALA A 108 11.52 4.76 -1.97
CA ALA A 108 10.95 3.86 -2.98
C ALA A 108 10.02 2.79 -2.41
N ASN A 109 10.07 2.54 -1.11
CA ASN A 109 9.11 1.69 -0.40
C ASN A 109 7.98 2.52 0.24
N ILE A 110 8.30 3.68 0.81
CA ILE A 110 7.33 4.55 1.50
C ILE A 110 6.28 5.12 0.52
N ILE A 111 6.70 5.61 -0.65
CA ILE A 111 5.78 6.27 -1.58
C ILE A 111 4.75 5.31 -2.18
N PRO A 112 5.09 4.10 -2.65
CA PRO A 112 4.10 3.14 -3.13
C PRO A 112 3.02 2.82 -2.09
N GLU A 113 3.39 2.64 -0.81
CA GLU A 113 2.42 2.41 0.27
C GLU A 113 1.48 3.60 0.47
N GLY A 114 2.03 4.81 0.43
CA GLY A 114 1.20 6.03 0.51
C GLY A 114 0.24 6.19 -0.67
N LEU A 115 0.66 5.81 -1.88
CA LEU A 115 -0.18 5.83 -3.08
C LEU A 115 -1.31 4.80 -2.98
N ALA A 116 -1.01 3.59 -2.52
CA ALA A 116 -1.99 2.54 -2.33
C ALA A 116 -3.03 2.94 -1.27
N LEU A 117 -2.59 3.47 -0.11
CA LEU A 117 -3.49 3.99 0.93
C LEU A 117 -4.37 5.16 0.45
N GLY A 118 -3.78 6.09 -0.30
CA GLY A 118 -4.53 7.20 -0.89
C GLY A 118 -5.60 6.72 -1.88
N PHE A 119 -5.26 5.72 -2.69
CA PHE A 119 -6.18 5.10 -3.63
C PHE A 119 -7.29 4.30 -2.93
N GLU A 120 -6.97 3.56 -1.87
CA GLU A 120 -7.99 2.92 -1.02
C GLU A 120 -9.05 3.91 -0.52
N LYS A 121 -8.61 5.07 -0.02
CA LYS A 121 -9.52 6.12 0.46
C LYS A 121 -10.40 6.68 -0.66
N GLN A 122 -9.87 6.76 -1.88
CA GLN A 122 -10.62 7.16 -3.06
C GLN A 122 -11.68 6.12 -3.42
N ILE A 123 -11.29 4.84 -3.56
CA ILE A 123 -12.17 3.73 -3.94
C ILE A 123 -13.28 3.52 -2.92
N ARG A 124 -12.97 3.57 -1.62
CA ARG A 124 -13.94 3.42 -0.55
C ARG A 124 -15.15 4.35 -0.71
N LYS A 125 -14.91 5.59 -1.11
CA LYS A 125 -15.98 6.56 -1.35
C LYS A 125 -16.83 6.21 -2.57
N GLU A 126 -16.23 5.60 -3.59
CA GLU A 126 -16.89 5.33 -4.87
C GLU A 126 -17.69 4.02 -4.89
N ILE A 127 -17.22 2.97 -4.22
CA ILE A 127 -17.87 1.66 -4.21
C ILE A 127 -18.82 1.45 -3.02
N ASN A 128 -18.87 2.41 -2.10
CA ASN A 128 -19.74 2.40 -0.92
C ASN A 128 -19.63 1.12 -0.07
N ILE A 129 -18.44 0.54 0.04
CA ILE A 129 -18.15 -0.55 0.97
C ILE A 129 -17.48 0.04 2.21
N GLN A 130 -18.00 -0.32 3.36
CA GLN A 130 -17.34 -0.01 4.63
C GLN A 130 -16.34 -1.11 4.95
N TRP A 131 -15.05 -0.77 4.93
CA TRP A 131 -13.98 -1.58 5.50
C TRP A 131 -13.28 -0.85 6.63
N LYS A 132 -12.47 -1.54 7.39
CA LYS A 132 -11.68 -0.94 8.45
C LYS A 132 -10.82 0.19 7.88
N ASP A 133 -11.00 1.39 8.39
CA ASP A 133 -10.14 2.50 8.01
C ASP A 133 -8.76 2.29 8.64
N ARG A 134 -7.77 1.95 7.84
CA ARG A 134 -6.38 1.82 8.32
C ARG A 134 -5.82 3.12 8.87
N SER A 135 -6.38 4.26 8.48
CA SER A 135 -5.99 5.54 9.05
C SER A 135 -6.27 5.63 10.56
N LEU A 136 -7.16 4.78 11.11
CA LEU A 136 -7.37 4.68 12.56
C LEU A 136 -6.16 4.12 13.31
N TYR A 137 -5.27 3.46 12.62
CA TYR A 137 -4.02 2.96 13.21
C TYR A 137 -2.91 4.00 13.20
N PHE A 138 -3.12 5.13 12.53
CA PHE A 138 -2.18 6.22 12.48
C PHE A 138 -2.60 7.27 13.51
N ASN A 139 -1.74 7.48 14.50
CA ASN A 139 -1.98 8.51 15.49
C ASN A 139 -1.84 9.89 14.84
N LYS A 140 -2.99 10.53 14.54
CA LYS A 140 -3.05 11.80 13.80
C LYS A 140 -2.41 12.99 14.53
N ASN A 141 -2.03 12.82 15.80
CA ASN A 141 -1.58 13.95 16.63
C ASN A 141 -0.09 14.27 16.52
N GLU A 142 0.64 13.66 15.58
CA GLU A 142 2.10 13.75 15.55
C GLU A 142 2.65 14.29 14.24
N LYS A 143 2.04 15.34 13.69
CA LYS A 143 2.55 15.98 12.46
C LYS A 143 4.04 16.32 12.56
N ALA A 144 4.48 16.86 13.69
CA ALA A 144 5.89 17.20 13.93
C ALA A 144 6.80 15.95 13.84
N MET A 145 6.36 14.82 14.40
CA MET A 145 7.09 13.55 14.30
C MET A 145 7.15 13.06 12.85
N ILE A 146 6.03 13.09 12.12
CA ILE A 146 6.00 12.70 10.68
C ILE A 146 6.96 13.57 9.87
N LEU A 147 6.99 14.89 10.09
CA LEU A 147 7.89 15.80 9.39
C LEU A 147 9.36 15.52 9.70
N LYS A 148 9.67 15.29 10.98
CA LYS A 148 11.02 14.89 11.40
C LYS A 148 11.45 13.61 10.70
N ARG A 149 10.61 12.56 10.72
CA ARG A 149 10.91 11.26 10.10
C ARG A 149 10.94 11.33 8.57
N LEU A 150 10.12 12.15 7.95
CA LEU A 150 10.20 12.42 6.51
C LEU A 150 11.55 13.04 6.13
N THR A 151 12.04 13.99 6.94
CA THR A 151 13.36 14.59 6.74
C THR A 151 14.47 13.55 6.83
N GLU A 152 14.43 12.69 7.85
CA GLU A 152 15.37 11.59 8.04
C GLU A 152 15.30 10.56 6.87
N ALA A 153 14.10 10.19 6.42
CA ALA A 153 13.92 9.26 5.29
C ALA A 153 14.51 9.80 3.98
N ILE A 154 14.35 11.11 3.73
CA ILE A 154 14.96 11.77 2.57
C ILE A 154 16.49 11.79 2.70
N ASP A 155 17.02 12.11 3.88
CA ASP A 155 18.46 12.11 4.14
C ASP A 155 19.08 10.70 3.96
N ILE A 156 18.39 9.64 4.43
CA ILE A 156 18.80 8.25 4.18
C ILE A 156 18.93 7.98 2.68
N CYS A 157 17.93 8.41 1.88
CA CYS A 157 17.96 8.20 0.44
C CYS A 157 19.07 8.99 -0.25
N GLU A 158 19.23 10.27 0.06
CA GLU A 158 20.20 11.15 -0.59
C GLU A 158 21.65 10.78 -0.26
N ASN A 159 21.89 10.33 0.96
CA ASN A 159 23.23 9.95 1.43
C ASN A 159 23.46 8.44 1.44
N LYS A 160 22.54 7.65 0.90
CA LYS A 160 22.62 6.18 0.81
C LYS A 160 22.98 5.52 2.14
N LYS A 161 22.36 5.99 3.24
CA LYS A 161 22.59 5.48 4.58
C LYS A 161 21.88 4.15 4.78
N ASP A 162 22.49 3.26 5.55
CA ASP A 162 21.82 2.03 5.99
C ASP A 162 20.64 2.36 6.88
N TYR A 163 19.59 1.52 6.80
CA TYR A 163 18.40 1.65 7.62
C TYR A 163 17.80 0.28 7.93
N ASP A 164 17.12 0.19 9.07
CA ASP A 164 16.33 -0.98 9.43
C ASP A 164 14.97 -0.92 8.72
N TYR A 165 14.83 -1.71 7.67
CA TYR A 165 13.63 -1.79 6.86
C TYR A 165 12.36 -2.09 7.69
N ASN A 166 12.45 -3.05 8.61
CA ASN A 166 11.31 -3.45 9.43
C ASN A 166 10.90 -2.37 10.42
N ALA A 167 11.87 -1.71 11.06
CA ALA A 167 11.58 -0.60 11.96
C ALA A 167 10.92 0.57 11.20
N TRP A 168 11.42 0.90 10.01
CA TRP A 168 10.90 2.01 9.23
C TRP A 168 9.51 1.76 8.65
N LEU A 169 9.27 0.57 8.08
CA LEU A 169 7.99 0.32 7.41
C LEU A 169 6.94 -0.18 8.37
N TYR A 170 7.26 -1.14 9.20
CA TYR A 170 6.26 -1.91 9.94
C TYR A 170 6.29 -1.72 11.45
N ASN A 171 7.45 -1.96 12.08
CA ASN A 171 7.62 -2.04 13.54
C ASN A 171 6.48 -2.81 14.25
N PHE A 172 6.11 -3.96 13.71
CA PHE A 172 4.90 -4.73 14.12
C PHE A 172 4.89 -5.10 15.60
N ASN A 173 6.04 -5.39 16.17
CA ASN A 173 6.16 -5.83 17.56
C ASN A 173 6.47 -4.69 18.53
N GLY A 174 6.60 -3.46 18.05
CA GLY A 174 7.06 -2.35 18.88
C GLY A 174 8.49 -2.56 19.41
N GLU A 175 9.30 -3.38 18.72
CA GLU A 175 10.67 -3.71 19.14
C GLU A 175 11.56 -2.47 19.18
N ASN A 176 11.26 -1.49 18.33
CA ASN A 176 11.95 -0.21 18.36
C ASN A 176 11.00 0.87 18.88
N PRO A 177 11.17 1.33 20.13
CA PRO A 177 10.29 2.33 20.76
C PRO A 177 10.36 3.69 20.09
N ASP A 178 11.41 3.98 19.33
CA ASP A 178 11.58 5.25 18.62
C ASP A 178 10.79 5.30 17.30
N PHE A 179 10.23 4.18 16.86
CA PHE A 179 9.48 4.09 15.63
C PHE A 179 8.02 3.72 15.90
N PRO A 180 7.07 4.57 15.53
CA PRO A 180 5.66 4.19 15.57
C PRO A 180 5.36 3.00 14.67
N TYR A 181 4.34 2.24 15.03
CA TYR A 181 3.80 1.19 14.21
C TYR A 181 3.43 1.72 12.81
N ASN A 182 3.83 1.03 11.75
CA ASN A 182 3.58 1.41 10.34
C ASN A 182 4.05 2.85 9.98
N LEU A 183 5.19 3.26 10.49
CA LEU A 183 5.72 4.61 10.26
C LEU A 183 5.85 4.94 8.77
N GLY A 184 6.37 4.01 7.95
CA GLY A 184 6.51 4.22 6.51
C GLY A 184 5.18 4.49 5.82
N TYR A 185 4.14 3.76 6.21
CA TYR A 185 2.77 3.98 5.73
C TYR A 185 2.24 5.36 6.13
N GLN A 186 2.52 5.81 7.36
CA GLN A 186 2.12 7.15 7.84
C GLN A 186 2.79 8.27 7.05
N ILE A 187 4.10 8.16 6.84
CA ILE A 187 4.87 9.14 6.06
C ILE A 187 4.38 9.15 4.60
N GLY A 188 4.18 7.98 4.01
CA GLY A 188 3.70 7.84 2.64
C GLY A 188 2.31 8.45 2.45
N ASP A 189 1.36 8.12 3.32
CA ASP A 189 0.00 8.65 3.30
C ASP A 189 -0.02 10.18 3.45
N PHE A 190 0.76 10.70 4.38
CA PHE A 190 0.90 12.14 4.58
C PHE A 190 1.44 12.83 3.32
N LEU A 191 2.59 12.37 2.82
CA LEU A 191 3.27 13.01 1.69
C LEU A 191 2.45 12.93 0.40
N VAL A 192 1.87 11.78 0.09
CA VAL A 192 1.01 11.61 -1.08
C VAL A 192 -0.25 12.46 -0.97
N SER A 193 -0.86 12.53 0.22
CA SER A 193 -2.05 13.37 0.44
C SER A 193 -1.77 14.85 0.20
N GLU A 194 -0.65 15.37 0.75
CA GLU A 194 -0.26 16.77 0.55
C GLU A 194 0.13 17.05 -0.92
N TYR A 195 0.83 16.11 -1.58
CA TYR A 195 1.16 16.20 -3.00
C TYR A 195 -0.09 16.28 -3.87
N CYS A 196 -1.03 15.35 -3.68
CA CYS A 196 -2.28 15.30 -4.44
C CYS A 196 -3.13 16.55 -4.23
N LYS A 197 -3.21 17.04 -2.99
CA LYS A 197 -3.90 18.28 -2.65
C LYS A 197 -3.29 19.50 -3.34
N PHE A 198 -1.97 19.63 -3.30
CA PHE A 198 -1.23 20.75 -3.92
C PHE A 198 -1.45 20.77 -5.43
N HIS A 199 -1.28 19.63 -6.10
CA HIS A 199 -1.42 19.50 -7.54
C HIS A 199 -2.88 19.35 -8.02
N LYS A 200 -3.86 19.25 -7.10
CA LYS A 200 -5.29 19.07 -7.40
C LYS A 200 -5.56 17.81 -8.24
N ILE A 201 -4.85 16.73 -7.97
CA ILE A 201 -5.00 15.43 -8.63
C ILE A 201 -5.47 14.37 -7.63
N LYS A 202 -5.98 13.26 -8.16
CA LYS A 202 -6.37 12.09 -7.35
C LYS A 202 -5.17 11.15 -7.14
N PRO A 203 -5.15 10.33 -6.07
CA PRO A 203 -4.09 9.36 -5.83
C PRO A 203 -3.83 8.42 -7.02
N ILE A 204 -4.87 7.95 -7.72
CA ILE A 204 -4.70 7.10 -8.89
C ILE A 204 -3.98 7.79 -10.05
N GLU A 205 -4.13 9.11 -10.18
CA GLU A 205 -3.43 9.90 -11.20
C GLU A 205 -1.96 10.11 -10.84
N ALA A 206 -1.64 10.01 -9.54
CA ALA A 206 -0.28 10.15 -9.03
C ALA A 206 0.52 8.84 -9.03
N VAL A 207 -0.12 7.68 -9.25
CA VAL A 207 0.51 6.36 -9.05
C VAL A 207 1.78 6.14 -9.87
N ARG A 208 1.85 6.71 -11.08
CA ARG A 208 3.00 6.61 -11.98
C ARG A 208 3.97 7.79 -11.91
N ILE A 209 3.77 8.71 -10.98
CA ILE A 209 4.71 9.80 -10.76
C ILE A 209 5.96 9.24 -10.08
N PRO A 210 7.17 9.57 -10.57
CA PRO A 210 8.42 9.13 -9.97
C PRO A 210 8.53 9.54 -8.49
N THR A 211 9.11 8.68 -7.67
CA THR A 211 9.36 8.94 -6.23
C THR A 211 10.13 10.24 -6.02
N MET A 212 11.07 10.54 -6.91
CA MET A 212 11.86 11.78 -6.85
C MET A 212 11.00 13.05 -6.90
N GLU A 213 9.85 13.04 -7.59
CA GLU A 213 8.97 14.21 -7.65
C GLU A 213 8.29 14.46 -6.28
N PHE A 214 7.95 13.41 -5.55
CA PHE A 214 7.47 13.54 -4.17
C PHE A 214 8.55 14.05 -3.23
N ILE A 215 9.80 13.60 -3.38
CA ILE A 215 10.96 14.09 -2.59
C ILE A 215 11.19 15.59 -2.86
N LYS A 216 11.21 16.00 -4.14
CA LYS A 216 11.36 17.41 -4.52
C LYS A 216 10.25 18.27 -3.93
N PHE A 217 9.00 17.80 -4.02
CA PHE A 217 7.85 18.47 -3.43
C PHE A 217 7.98 18.60 -1.92
N ALA A 218 8.32 17.52 -1.22
CA ALA A 218 8.52 17.55 0.23
C ALA A 218 9.56 18.61 0.63
N LYS A 219 10.70 18.63 -0.02
CA LYS A 219 11.78 19.60 0.26
C LYS A 219 11.39 21.03 -0.04
N LYS A 220 10.62 21.24 -1.11
CA LYS A 220 10.28 22.58 -1.58
C LYS A 220 9.08 23.18 -0.84
N GLU A 221 8.03 22.40 -0.62
CA GLU A 221 6.73 22.92 -0.18
C GLU A 221 6.38 22.54 1.27
N ILE A 222 6.93 21.45 1.79
CA ILE A 222 6.61 20.98 3.15
C ILE A 222 7.69 21.40 4.15
N LEU A 223 8.94 21.03 3.88
CA LEU A 223 10.04 21.18 4.85
C LEU A 223 10.66 22.57 4.88
N LYS A 224 10.38 23.44 3.89
CA LYS A 224 10.84 24.85 3.93
C LYS A 224 10.03 25.74 4.86
N CYS A 225 8.81 25.37 5.18
CA CYS A 225 7.95 26.17 6.04
C CYS A 225 8.31 26.09 7.53
N GLU A 226 9.34 25.31 7.90
CA GLU A 226 9.78 25.10 9.29
C GLU A 226 11.10 25.82 9.62
N LYS A 227 11.60 26.68 8.74
CA LYS A 227 12.73 27.59 8.98
C LYS A 227 12.22 29.00 9.23
#